data_6f8404049a1b14a37433f1532121ef8d
#
_entry.id   6f8404049a1b14a37433f1532121ef8d
#
_cell.length_a   1.000
_cell.length_b   1.000
_cell.length_c   1.000
_cell.angle_alpha   90.00
_cell.angle_beta   90.00
_cell.angle_gamma   90.00
#
_symmetry.space_group_name_H-M   'P 1'
#
loop_
_entity.id
_entity.type
_entity.pdbx_description
1 polymer ?
#
loop_
_entity_poly.entity_id
_entity_poly.type
_entity_poly.pdbx_seq_one_letter_code
_entity_poly.pdbx_strand_id
1 'polypeptide(L)'
;VAGLTAQQMRWLLDYASQQASGYAVWGRDTDHIEKGFVFGGMPARNGVTAALLVRSGWNGVEDVFSGEDNFFQVNAPKGDPAVLIDKLGERYEVVNTDIKKWTVGTPIQAPLDAVENLRKKRPFDADDVKSVVVRLAPTVGSVVDNRDIPDICLQHMVAVMLIDKTASFKAAHDKARMKDAAV
;
A
#
# COMPACT_ATOMS: atom_id res chain seq x y z
N VAL A 1 -25.27 2.44 7.28
CA VAL A 1 -25.20 1.03 7.66
C VAL A 1 -25.31 0.84 9.17
N ALA A 2 -24.62 1.64 10.00
CA ALA A 2 -24.69 1.53 11.46
C ALA A 2 -25.93 2.23 12.08
N GLY A 3 -26.69 3.01 11.33
CA GLY A 3 -27.86 3.74 11.79
C GLY A 3 -27.55 4.85 12.80
N LEU A 4 -26.37 5.45 12.72
CA LEU A 4 -25.95 6.51 13.61
C LEU A 4 -26.54 7.87 13.22
N THR A 5 -26.88 8.70 14.23
CA THR A 5 -27.25 10.10 14.02
C THR A 5 -26.04 10.94 13.59
N ALA A 6 -26.27 12.18 13.13
CA ALA A 6 -25.18 13.10 12.77
C ALA A 6 -24.24 13.38 13.94
N GLN A 7 -24.77 13.53 15.16
CA GLN A 7 -23.98 13.70 16.39
C GLN A 7 -23.14 12.45 16.69
N GLN A 8 -23.75 11.27 16.60
CA GLN A 8 -23.05 10.01 16.78
C GLN A 8 -21.96 9.79 15.74
N MET A 9 -22.14 10.26 14.50
CA MET A 9 -21.09 10.24 13.49
C MET A 9 -19.89 11.11 13.86
N ARG A 10 -20.11 12.27 14.50
CA ARG A 10 -19.02 13.11 15.02
C ARG A 10 -18.23 12.39 16.12
N TRP A 11 -18.93 11.76 17.08
CA TRP A 11 -18.29 10.94 18.12
C TRP A 11 -17.55 9.72 17.55
N LEU A 12 -18.06 9.13 16.48
CA LEU A 12 -17.37 8.05 15.78
C LEU A 12 -16.04 8.55 15.20
N LEU A 13 -16.02 9.74 14.58
CA LEU A 13 -14.81 10.34 14.04
C LEU A 13 -13.79 10.64 15.14
N ASP A 14 -14.24 11.07 16.32
CA ASP A 14 -13.39 11.25 17.49
C ASP A 14 -12.71 9.92 17.87
N TYR A 15 -13.49 8.86 18.16
CA TYR A 15 -12.92 7.57 18.53
C TYR A 15 -12.06 6.93 17.43
N ALA A 16 -12.39 7.14 16.18
CA ALA A 16 -11.56 6.69 15.07
C ALA A 16 -10.22 7.45 15.03
N SER A 17 -10.24 8.76 15.28
CA SER A 17 -9.04 9.60 15.31
C SER A 17 -8.14 9.28 16.49
N GLN A 18 -8.70 8.99 17.67
CA GLN A 18 -7.94 8.57 18.86
C GLN A 18 -7.19 7.25 18.63
N GLN A 19 -7.65 6.44 17.70
CA GLN A 19 -7.02 5.17 17.30
C GLN A 19 -6.15 5.30 16.05
N ALA A 20 -5.95 6.51 15.53
CA ALA A 20 -5.09 6.74 14.39
C ALA A 20 -3.64 6.38 14.73
N SER A 21 -3.05 5.53 13.88
CA SER A 21 -1.70 5.04 14.05
C SER A 21 -1.14 4.60 12.69
N GLY A 22 -0.08 3.84 12.68
CA GLY A 22 0.49 3.34 11.43
C GLY A 22 1.86 3.92 11.17
N TYR A 23 2.80 3.70 12.11
CA TYR A 23 4.18 4.10 11.93
C TYR A 23 4.83 3.32 10.78
N ALA A 24 5.75 3.95 10.07
CA ALA A 24 6.47 3.34 8.95
C ALA A 24 7.53 2.28 9.37
N VAL A 25 7.48 1.82 10.62
CA VAL A 25 8.36 0.77 11.16
C VAL A 25 8.24 -0.55 10.38
N TRP A 26 7.10 -0.79 9.76
CA TRP A 26 6.85 -1.91 8.85
C TRP A 26 7.84 -2.00 7.68
N GLY A 27 8.55 -0.92 7.34
CA GLY A 27 9.62 -0.96 6.35
C GLY A 27 10.78 -1.89 6.71
N ARG A 28 10.88 -2.31 7.98
CA ARG A 28 11.85 -3.28 8.50
C ARG A 28 11.27 -4.69 8.67
N ASP A 29 10.00 -4.88 8.36
CA ASP A 29 9.35 -6.19 8.40
C ASP A 29 9.96 -7.11 7.34
N THR A 30 10.50 -8.25 7.77
CA THR A 30 11.17 -9.22 6.91
C THR A 30 10.21 -10.09 6.11
N ASP A 31 8.98 -10.22 6.56
CA ASP A 31 7.96 -11.05 5.91
C ASP A 31 6.92 -10.24 5.10
N HIS A 32 7.03 -8.89 5.16
CA HIS A 32 6.18 -7.94 4.45
C HIS A 32 4.66 -8.11 4.73
N ILE A 33 4.33 -8.60 5.94
CA ILE A 33 2.97 -8.89 6.39
C ILE A 33 2.38 -7.73 7.19
N GLU A 34 3.20 -7.11 8.07
CA GLU A 34 2.78 -6.07 9.01
C GLU A 34 2.08 -4.91 8.29
N LYS A 35 2.61 -4.49 7.13
CA LYS A 35 2.04 -3.43 6.31
C LYS A 35 0.57 -3.68 5.95
N GLY A 36 0.22 -4.90 5.59
CA GLY A 36 -1.17 -5.26 5.25
C GLY A 36 -2.12 -5.09 6.42
N PHE A 37 -1.68 -5.46 7.63
CA PHE A 37 -2.45 -5.24 8.84
C PHE A 37 -2.53 -3.75 9.22
N VAL A 38 -1.40 -3.04 9.23
CA VAL A 38 -1.31 -1.64 9.67
C VAL A 38 -2.13 -0.70 8.78
N PHE A 39 -2.12 -0.90 7.46
CA PHE A 39 -2.85 -0.03 6.53
C PHE A 39 -4.23 -0.57 6.10
N GLY A 40 -4.50 -1.83 6.31
CA GLY A 40 -5.77 -2.44 5.91
C GLY A 40 -6.60 -2.93 7.09
N GLY A 41 -6.14 -3.95 7.79
CA GLY A 41 -6.90 -4.63 8.83
C GLY A 41 -7.12 -3.79 10.08
N MET A 42 -6.08 -3.14 10.58
CA MET A 42 -6.15 -2.35 11.81
C MET A 42 -7.09 -1.14 11.69
N PRO A 43 -6.99 -0.25 10.68
CA PRO A 43 -7.90 0.87 10.56
C PRO A 43 -9.35 0.42 10.32
N ALA A 44 -9.59 -0.64 9.56
CA ALA A 44 -10.92 -1.20 9.40
C ALA A 44 -11.52 -1.68 10.73
N ARG A 45 -10.74 -2.45 11.51
CA ARG A 45 -11.13 -2.87 12.87
C ARG A 45 -11.41 -1.68 13.77
N ASN A 46 -10.54 -0.67 13.78
CA ASN A 46 -10.66 0.51 14.63
C ASN A 46 -11.93 1.32 14.29
N GLY A 47 -12.23 1.50 13.01
CA GLY A 47 -13.45 2.18 12.56
C GLY A 47 -14.72 1.43 12.97
N VAL A 48 -14.74 0.09 12.85
CA VAL A 48 -15.87 -0.72 13.32
C VAL A 48 -16.00 -0.65 14.85
N THR A 49 -14.89 -0.69 15.58
CA THR A 49 -14.88 -0.56 17.05
C THR A 49 -15.45 0.79 17.47
N ALA A 50 -15.02 1.89 16.85
CA ALA A 50 -15.56 3.23 17.10
C ALA A 50 -17.07 3.29 16.88
N ALA A 51 -17.55 2.72 15.78
CA ALA A 51 -19.00 2.68 15.48
C ALA A 51 -19.78 1.88 16.53
N LEU A 52 -19.26 0.76 17.00
CA LEU A 52 -19.91 -0.07 18.04
C LEU A 52 -19.92 0.63 19.41
N LEU A 53 -18.85 1.29 19.80
CA LEU A 53 -18.79 2.07 21.05
C LEU A 53 -19.88 3.14 21.05
N VAL A 54 -19.95 3.97 20.03
CA VAL A 54 -20.96 5.02 19.92
C VAL A 54 -22.37 4.44 19.86
N ARG A 55 -22.59 3.37 19.12
CA ARG A 55 -23.88 2.69 19.05
C ARG A 55 -24.32 2.13 20.40
N SER A 56 -23.38 1.72 21.27
CA SER A 56 -23.67 1.23 22.62
C SER A 56 -23.94 2.33 23.64
N GLY A 57 -23.89 3.61 23.23
CA GLY A 57 -24.21 4.76 24.07
C GLY A 57 -23.01 5.56 24.56
N TRP A 58 -21.82 5.32 24.03
CA TRP A 58 -20.64 6.13 24.35
C TRP A 58 -20.74 7.49 23.66
N ASN A 59 -20.46 8.56 24.42
CA ASN A 59 -20.32 9.90 23.90
C ASN A 59 -18.86 10.18 23.54
N GLY A 60 -18.63 11.18 22.69
CA GLY A 60 -17.29 11.63 22.31
C GLY A 60 -17.24 13.14 22.12
N VAL A 61 -16.11 13.64 21.66
CA VAL A 61 -15.94 15.03 21.27
C VAL A 61 -16.65 15.27 19.94
N GLU A 62 -17.35 16.40 19.84
CA GLU A 62 -18.12 16.71 18.63
C GLU A 62 -17.26 17.17 17.44
N ASP A 63 -16.11 17.75 17.73
CA ASP A 63 -15.21 18.25 16.68
C ASP A 63 -13.74 17.92 17.02
N VAL A 64 -13.29 16.79 16.49
CA VAL A 64 -11.92 16.31 16.65
C VAL A 64 -10.94 17.00 15.69
N PHE A 65 -11.44 17.74 14.72
CA PHE A 65 -10.62 18.34 13.66
C PHE A 65 -10.30 19.83 13.89
N SER A 66 -10.92 20.49 14.85
CA SER A 66 -10.65 21.87 15.21
C SER A 66 -10.50 22.07 16.73
N GLY A 67 -10.12 23.27 17.18
CA GLY A 67 -9.86 23.56 18.58
C GLY A 67 -8.45 23.18 19.02
N GLU A 68 -8.22 23.17 20.35
CA GLU A 68 -6.95 22.76 20.93
C GLU A 68 -6.79 21.22 20.87
N ASP A 69 -5.56 20.75 20.78
CA ASP A 69 -5.18 19.32 20.76
C ASP A 69 -5.91 18.47 19.72
N ASN A 70 -6.30 19.10 18.61
CA ASN A 70 -7.04 18.43 17.55
C ASN A 70 -6.16 17.45 16.72
N PHE A 71 -6.83 16.61 15.93
CA PHE A 71 -6.18 15.62 15.09
C PHE A 71 -5.06 16.18 14.19
N PHE A 72 -5.27 17.36 13.58
CA PHE A 72 -4.28 17.94 12.66
C PHE A 72 -3.04 18.45 13.38
N GLN A 73 -3.20 19.04 14.56
CA GLN A 73 -2.04 19.49 15.34
C GLN A 73 -1.08 18.35 15.67
N VAL A 74 -1.62 17.16 15.93
CA VAL A 74 -0.83 15.99 16.31
C VAL A 74 -0.31 15.22 15.09
N ASN A 75 -1.17 14.94 14.11
CA ASN A 75 -0.86 14.01 13.03
C ASN A 75 -0.46 14.68 11.72
N ALA A 76 -0.90 15.91 11.49
CA ALA A 76 -0.65 16.63 10.24
C ALA A 76 -0.57 18.16 10.48
N PRO A 77 0.41 18.68 11.23
CA PRO A 77 0.47 20.09 11.62
C PRO A 77 0.61 21.06 10.45
N LYS A 78 0.94 20.56 9.25
CA LYS A 78 0.98 21.34 8.01
C LYS A 78 -0.15 20.97 7.04
N GLY A 79 -1.09 20.12 7.48
CA GLY A 79 -2.23 19.68 6.68
C GLY A 79 -3.27 20.79 6.53
N ASP A 80 -3.96 20.82 5.41
CA ASP A 80 -5.13 21.67 5.20
C ASP A 80 -6.41 20.86 5.46
N PRO A 81 -7.16 21.15 6.55
CA PRO A 81 -8.40 20.46 6.87
C PRO A 81 -9.48 20.55 5.77
N ALA A 82 -9.46 21.61 4.95
CA ALA A 82 -10.43 21.79 3.86
C ALA A 82 -10.36 20.65 2.82
N VAL A 83 -9.21 20.00 2.67
CA VAL A 83 -9.04 18.86 1.75
C VAL A 83 -9.95 17.68 2.12
N LEU A 84 -10.32 17.51 3.39
CA LEU A 84 -11.21 16.42 3.83
C LEU A 84 -12.60 16.49 3.22
N ILE A 85 -13.08 17.69 2.89
CA ILE A 85 -14.42 17.92 2.38
C ILE A 85 -14.43 18.44 0.94
N ASP A 86 -13.26 18.71 0.35
CA ASP A 86 -13.15 19.21 -1.02
C ASP A 86 -13.76 18.22 -2.00
N LYS A 87 -14.81 18.70 -2.70
CA LYS A 87 -15.56 17.89 -3.69
C LYS A 87 -16.06 16.54 -3.15
N LEU A 88 -16.42 16.51 -1.87
CA LEU A 88 -17.00 15.31 -1.26
C LEU A 88 -18.33 14.95 -1.96
N GLY A 89 -18.44 13.71 -2.44
CA GLY A 89 -19.58 13.24 -3.24
C GLY A 89 -19.46 13.48 -4.75
N GLU A 90 -18.44 14.23 -5.20
CA GLU A 90 -18.17 14.50 -6.63
C GLU A 90 -16.84 13.87 -7.07
N ARG A 91 -15.80 13.94 -6.23
CA ARG A 91 -14.48 13.37 -6.50
C ARG A 91 -14.26 12.09 -5.69
N TYR A 92 -13.95 11.03 -6.37
CA TYR A 92 -13.65 9.73 -5.77
C TYR A 92 -12.24 9.30 -6.12
N GLU A 93 -11.34 9.31 -5.14
CA GLU A 93 -9.92 8.99 -5.36
C GLU A 93 -9.69 7.55 -5.86
N VAL A 94 -10.63 6.65 -5.63
CA VAL A 94 -10.58 5.29 -6.17
C VAL A 94 -10.49 5.27 -7.71
N VAL A 95 -11.07 6.27 -8.39
CA VAL A 95 -10.99 6.40 -9.85
C VAL A 95 -9.57 6.73 -10.32
N ASN A 96 -8.79 7.41 -9.47
CA ASN A 96 -7.41 7.81 -9.73
C ASN A 96 -6.39 6.78 -9.19
N THR A 97 -6.87 5.67 -8.62
CA THR A 97 -6.01 4.65 -8.03
C THR A 97 -5.58 3.64 -9.09
N ASP A 98 -4.27 3.42 -9.20
CA ASP A 98 -3.73 2.40 -10.09
C ASP A 98 -3.98 0.99 -9.55
N ILE A 99 -4.50 0.12 -10.40
CA ILE A 99 -4.63 -1.31 -10.11
C ILE A 99 -3.33 -1.99 -10.56
N LYS A 100 -2.66 -2.68 -9.63
CA LYS A 100 -1.44 -3.44 -9.94
C LYS A 100 -1.74 -4.54 -10.93
N LYS A 101 -0.98 -4.61 -12.00
CA LYS A 101 -1.02 -5.70 -12.97
C LYS A 101 -0.37 -6.98 -12.42
N TRP A 102 0.71 -6.82 -11.68
CA TRP A 102 1.51 -7.89 -11.09
C TRP A 102 1.38 -7.88 -9.56
N THR A 103 1.39 -9.03 -8.92
CA THR A 103 1.30 -9.16 -7.44
C THR A 103 2.65 -8.90 -6.77
N VAL A 104 3.29 -7.79 -7.11
CA VAL A 104 4.63 -7.41 -6.63
C VAL A 104 4.62 -5.98 -6.08
N GLY A 105 5.72 -5.57 -5.48
CA GLY A 105 5.92 -4.20 -5.00
C GLY A 105 5.69 -3.17 -6.10
N THR A 106 5.12 -2.02 -5.75
CA THR A 106 4.82 -0.94 -6.72
C THR A 106 6.03 -0.55 -7.58
N PRO A 107 7.27 -0.42 -7.04
CA PRO A 107 8.43 -0.08 -7.85
C PRO A 107 8.80 -1.12 -8.91
N ILE A 108 8.31 -2.34 -8.80
CA ILE A 108 8.61 -3.44 -9.72
C ILE A 108 7.63 -3.48 -10.90
N GLN A 109 6.45 -2.84 -10.80
CA GLN A 109 5.42 -2.87 -11.84
C GLN A 109 5.95 -2.40 -13.20
N ALA A 110 6.52 -1.19 -13.26
CA ALA A 110 7.04 -0.63 -14.50
C ALA A 110 8.22 -1.41 -15.11
N PRO A 111 9.21 -1.91 -14.33
CA PRO A 111 10.23 -2.81 -14.85
C PRO A 111 9.68 -4.07 -15.50
N LEU A 112 8.69 -4.74 -14.90
CA LEU A 112 8.07 -5.94 -15.50
C LEU A 112 7.31 -5.59 -16.77
N ASP A 113 6.55 -4.50 -16.79
CA ASP A 113 5.88 -4.02 -17.99
C ASP A 113 6.88 -3.65 -19.11
N ALA A 114 8.02 -3.07 -18.75
CA ALA A 114 9.06 -2.77 -19.72
C ALA A 114 9.60 -4.05 -20.38
N VAL A 115 9.89 -5.11 -19.59
CA VAL A 115 10.34 -6.40 -20.13
C VAL A 115 9.28 -7.03 -21.03
N GLU A 116 8.02 -7.04 -20.61
CA GLU A 116 6.90 -7.55 -21.40
C GLU A 116 6.77 -6.79 -22.74
N ASN A 117 6.82 -5.46 -22.69
CA ASN A 117 6.69 -4.61 -23.87
C ASN A 117 7.88 -4.75 -24.84
N LEU A 118 9.10 -4.88 -24.30
CA LEU A 118 10.28 -5.17 -25.13
C LEU A 118 10.12 -6.50 -25.88
N ARG A 119 9.66 -7.55 -25.16
CA ARG A 119 9.42 -8.88 -25.78
C ARG A 119 8.31 -8.86 -26.83
N LYS A 120 7.25 -8.06 -26.62
CA LYS A 120 6.19 -7.89 -27.64
C LYS A 120 6.71 -7.20 -28.91
N LYS A 121 7.62 -6.24 -28.76
CA LYS A 121 8.22 -5.51 -29.89
C LYS A 121 9.26 -6.35 -30.64
N ARG A 122 10.07 -7.09 -29.89
CA ARG A 122 11.11 -7.96 -30.42
C ARG A 122 11.17 -9.21 -29.53
N PRO A 123 10.65 -10.35 -30.00
CA PRO A 123 10.73 -11.60 -29.25
C PRO A 123 12.18 -11.98 -28.93
N PHE A 124 12.42 -12.42 -27.70
CA PHE A 124 13.69 -12.95 -27.21
C PHE A 124 13.44 -13.92 -26.06
N ASP A 125 14.35 -14.83 -25.83
CA ASP A 125 14.38 -15.72 -24.67
C ASP A 125 15.39 -15.26 -23.62
N ALA A 126 15.34 -15.83 -22.41
CA ALA A 126 16.24 -15.43 -21.32
C ALA A 126 17.72 -15.62 -21.71
N ASP A 127 18.04 -16.66 -22.47
CA ASP A 127 19.39 -16.98 -22.95
C ASP A 127 19.95 -15.94 -23.93
N ASP A 128 19.10 -15.17 -24.58
CA ASP A 128 19.50 -14.09 -25.49
C ASP A 128 19.92 -12.82 -24.71
N VAL A 129 19.69 -12.78 -23.39
CA VAL A 129 19.90 -11.59 -22.57
C VAL A 129 21.26 -11.63 -21.88
N LYS A 130 22.17 -10.77 -22.31
CA LYS A 130 23.50 -10.65 -21.68
C LYS A 130 23.46 -9.94 -20.33
N SER A 131 22.67 -8.89 -20.22
CA SER A 131 22.56 -8.09 -19.00
C SER A 131 21.28 -7.25 -18.99
N VAL A 132 20.79 -6.95 -17.80
CA VAL A 132 19.64 -6.06 -17.58
C VAL A 132 20.06 -4.93 -16.66
N VAL A 133 19.78 -3.69 -17.04
CA VAL A 133 19.99 -2.52 -16.21
C VAL A 133 18.65 -1.83 -15.99
N VAL A 134 18.18 -1.82 -14.75
CA VAL A 134 16.99 -1.10 -14.34
C VAL A 134 17.39 0.18 -13.60
N ARG A 135 16.88 1.33 -14.05
CA ARG A 135 17.12 2.61 -13.40
C ARG A 135 15.85 3.08 -12.72
N LEU A 136 15.91 3.27 -11.42
CA LEU A 136 14.84 3.78 -10.57
C LEU A 136 15.33 5.00 -9.80
N ALA A 137 14.40 5.86 -9.35
CA ALA A 137 14.75 6.92 -8.39
C ALA A 137 15.29 6.29 -7.10
N PRO A 138 16.32 6.85 -6.46
CA PRO A 138 16.97 6.25 -5.29
C PRO A 138 16.02 5.88 -4.15
N THR A 139 15.06 6.77 -3.85
CA THR A 139 14.05 6.56 -2.80
C THR A 139 13.09 5.41 -3.08
N VAL A 140 12.90 5.09 -4.35
CA VAL A 140 12.01 4.01 -4.81
C VAL A 140 12.80 2.70 -4.97
N GLY A 141 14.01 2.80 -5.52
CA GLY A 141 14.90 1.66 -5.73
C GLY A 141 15.27 0.97 -4.44
N SER A 142 15.60 1.73 -3.39
CA SER A 142 16.00 1.17 -2.08
C SER A 142 14.94 0.27 -1.44
N VAL A 143 13.67 0.43 -1.81
CA VAL A 143 12.57 -0.40 -1.27
C VAL A 143 12.62 -1.82 -1.82
N VAL A 144 13.14 -2.00 -3.05
CA VAL A 144 13.06 -3.28 -3.78
C VAL A 144 14.42 -3.85 -4.16
N ASP A 145 15.51 -3.20 -3.78
CA ASP A 145 16.88 -3.61 -4.11
C ASP A 145 17.34 -4.78 -3.23
N ASN A 146 17.68 -5.90 -3.84
CA ASN A 146 18.24 -7.10 -3.19
C ASN A 146 17.50 -7.53 -1.91
N ARG A 147 16.17 -7.57 -1.97
CA ARG A 147 15.35 -7.99 -0.83
C ARG A 147 15.28 -9.51 -0.72
N ASP A 148 15.11 -10.01 0.51
CA ASP A 148 14.99 -11.43 0.82
C ASP A 148 13.60 -12.02 0.61
N ILE A 149 12.70 -11.24 0.01
CA ILE A 149 11.31 -11.61 -0.26
C ILE A 149 11.04 -11.45 -1.76
N PRO A 150 10.49 -12.47 -2.44
CA PRO A 150 10.38 -12.47 -3.91
C PRO A 150 9.61 -11.27 -4.47
N ASP A 151 8.40 -11.01 -3.96
CA ASP A 151 7.48 -9.99 -4.46
C ASP A 151 7.97 -8.54 -4.31
N ILE A 152 9.00 -8.32 -3.48
CA ILE A 152 9.65 -7.02 -3.32
C ILE A 152 11.14 -7.04 -3.69
N CYS A 153 11.64 -8.09 -4.30
CA CYS A 153 13.00 -8.17 -4.84
C CYS A 153 12.98 -7.91 -6.35
N LEU A 154 13.46 -6.73 -6.76
CA LEU A 154 13.45 -6.33 -8.17
C LEU A 154 14.26 -7.29 -9.04
N GLN A 155 15.47 -7.65 -8.62
CA GLN A 155 16.37 -8.53 -9.36
C GLN A 155 15.73 -9.89 -9.60
N HIS A 156 15.20 -10.49 -8.55
CA HIS A 156 14.51 -11.77 -8.63
C HIS A 156 13.30 -11.73 -9.58
N MET A 157 12.42 -10.73 -9.40
CA MET A 157 11.20 -10.66 -10.21
C MET A 157 11.45 -10.33 -11.67
N VAL A 158 12.51 -9.58 -11.98
CA VAL A 158 12.93 -9.35 -13.37
C VAL A 158 13.49 -10.64 -13.99
N ALA A 159 14.29 -11.42 -13.26
CA ALA A 159 14.78 -12.72 -13.71
C ALA A 159 13.61 -13.69 -13.95
N VAL A 160 12.66 -13.80 -13.01
CA VAL A 160 11.43 -14.58 -13.18
C VAL A 160 10.66 -14.16 -14.43
N MET A 161 10.50 -12.87 -14.68
CA MET A 161 9.80 -12.34 -15.86
C MET A 161 10.52 -12.67 -17.16
N LEU A 162 11.85 -12.75 -17.15
CA LEU A 162 12.63 -13.18 -18.31
C LEU A 162 12.45 -14.67 -18.61
N ILE A 163 12.50 -15.50 -17.59
CA ILE A 163 12.45 -16.97 -17.71
C ILE A 163 11.01 -17.44 -18.00
N ASP A 164 10.06 -17.03 -17.14
CA ASP A 164 8.67 -17.51 -17.22
C ASP A 164 7.84 -16.74 -18.25
N LYS A 165 8.35 -15.64 -18.79
CA LYS A 165 7.63 -14.72 -19.69
C LYS A 165 6.40 -14.05 -19.04
N THR A 166 6.26 -14.19 -17.73
CA THR A 166 5.19 -13.63 -16.90
C THR A 166 5.63 -13.59 -15.43
N ALA A 167 4.89 -12.88 -14.58
CA ALA A 167 5.05 -12.88 -13.13
C ALA A 167 3.75 -13.35 -12.48
N SER A 168 3.59 -14.66 -12.32
CA SER A 168 2.41 -15.25 -11.69
C SER A 168 2.38 -14.97 -10.19
N PHE A 169 1.17 -15.06 -9.57
CA PHE A 169 1.02 -14.99 -8.12
C PHE A 169 1.93 -16.00 -7.39
N LYS A 170 1.94 -17.24 -7.87
CA LYS A 170 2.80 -18.30 -7.29
C LYS A 170 4.27 -17.93 -7.36
N ALA A 171 4.77 -17.45 -8.50
CA ALA A 171 6.16 -17.07 -8.68
C ALA A 171 6.57 -15.89 -7.78
N ALA A 172 5.68 -14.90 -7.61
CA ALA A 172 5.90 -13.75 -6.74
C ALA A 172 5.96 -14.11 -5.24
N HIS A 173 5.52 -15.32 -4.84
CA HIS A 173 5.51 -15.77 -3.44
C HIS A 173 6.36 -17.04 -3.22
N ASP A 174 7.10 -17.48 -4.21
CA ASP A 174 7.98 -18.65 -4.10
C ASP A 174 9.36 -18.27 -3.56
N LYS A 175 9.47 -18.22 -2.23
CA LYS A 175 10.72 -17.90 -1.56
C LYS A 175 11.83 -18.93 -1.82
N ALA A 176 11.46 -20.20 -2.05
CA ALA A 176 12.45 -21.25 -2.35
C ALA A 176 13.15 -20.97 -3.69
N ARG A 177 12.43 -20.47 -4.66
CA ARG A 177 12.94 -20.13 -5.98
C ARG A 177 14.00 -19.02 -5.98
N MET A 178 14.05 -18.18 -4.96
CA MET A 178 15.13 -17.17 -4.82
C MET A 178 16.53 -17.78 -4.65
N LYS A 179 16.62 -19.07 -4.36
CA LYS A 179 17.88 -19.82 -4.26
C LYS A 179 18.18 -20.68 -5.51
N ASP A 180 17.30 -20.64 -6.48
CA ASP A 180 17.49 -21.38 -7.74
C ASP A 180 18.54 -20.67 -8.58
N ALA A 181 19.59 -21.39 -8.95
CA ALA A 181 20.70 -20.87 -9.76
C ALA A 181 20.27 -20.49 -11.19
N ALA A 182 19.10 -20.93 -11.63
CA ALA A 182 18.54 -20.56 -12.93
C ALA A 182 17.86 -19.18 -12.91
N VAL A 183 17.60 -18.61 -11.72
CA VAL A 183 16.95 -17.31 -11.50
C VAL A 183 17.95 -16.29 -11.00
#